data_2efaedcb9a5ea50de3a9ffd135f83362
#
_entry.id   2efaedcb9a5ea50de3a9ffd135f83362
#
_cell.length_a   1.000
_cell.length_b   1.000
_cell.length_c   1.000
_cell.angle_alpha   90.00
_cell.angle_beta   90.00
_cell.angle_gamma   90.00
#
_symmetry.space_group_name_H-M   'P 1'
#
loop_
_entity.id
_entity.type
_entity.pdbx_description
1 polymer ?
#
loop_
_entity_poly.entity_id
_entity_poly.type
_entity_poly.pdbx_seq_one_letter_code
_entity_poly.pdbx_strand_id
1 'polypeptide(L)'
;MLSVGPVPLPVVLALVFLLLAMAVARFWPRPPSLSWRPANALLLDMFLLGLVGARALFVLRNAAAYLESPWSVLRIGDGGFDPLGFFVAAAAWAIWRLRKVPAVRGPVVAAALLGSGGWLLASSGLQHVQAQRVQVPALVLQDLSGAPVRLADLQGQPLVLNLWASWCGPCVREMPVLSAAQRRHGQVRFVFVNQGEDAETVQHFLQQHAPALQGVLLDAPSATGDALGVQAYPSTLFFARDGRLRELHLGELTAAGLEHKLRGLR
;
A
#
# COMPACT_ATOMS: atom_id res chain seq x y z
N MET A 1 -2.33 4.43 -8.02
CA MET A 1 -1.35 5.28 -7.31
C MET A 1 -0.23 5.59 -8.26
N LEU A 2 0.15 6.85 -8.38
CA LEU A 2 1.38 7.16 -9.06
C LEU A 2 2.52 6.50 -8.28
N SER A 3 3.35 5.74 -8.97
CA SER A 3 4.59 5.17 -8.44
C SER A 3 5.75 5.72 -9.24
N VAL A 4 6.89 5.89 -8.61
CA VAL A 4 8.13 6.20 -9.30
C VAL A 4 8.89 4.87 -9.39
N GLY A 5 8.65 4.14 -10.47
CA GLY A 5 9.10 2.75 -10.59
C GLY A 5 8.41 1.85 -9.55
N PRO A 6 9.15 0.97 -8.83
CA PRO A 6 8.60 0.05 -7.85
C PRO A 6 8.22 0.72 -6.50
N VAL A 7 8.51 2.02 -6.34
CA VAL A 7 8.31 2.72 -5.05
C VAL A 7 6.99 3.48 -5.05
N PRO A 8 6.09 3.24 -4.07
CA PRO A 8 4.86 3.99 -3.92
C PRO A 8 5.12 5.48 -3.68
N LEU A 9 4.41 6.36 -4.40
CA LEU A 9 4.58 7.82 -4.30
C LEU A 9 4.48 8.37 -2.87
N PRO A 10 3.60 7.88 -1.97
CA PRO A 10 3.58 8.32 -0.58
C PRO A 10 4.91 8.13 0.18
N VAL A 11 5.68 7.09 -0.16
CA VAL A 11 7.01 6.85 0.43
C VAL A 11 8.00 7.86 -0.10
N VAL A 12 7.98 8.13 -1.41
CA VAL A 12 8.83 9.17 -2.01
C VAL A 12 8.53 10.54 -1.39
N LEU A 13 7.26 10.88 -1.23
CA LEU A 13 6.84 12.11 -0.55
C LEU A 13 7.32 12.17 0.89
N ALA A 14 7.25 11.07 1.66
CA ALA A 14 7.72 11.04 3.03
C ALA A 14 9.22 11.37 3.12
N LEU A 15 10.03 10.83 2.21
CA LEU A 15 11.45 11.15 2.13
C LEU A 15 11.70 12.60 1.73
N VAL A 16 10.96 13.13 0.74
CA VAL A 16 11.07 14.53 0.31
C VAL A 16 10.73 15.47 1.47
N PHE A 17 9.62 15.22 2.18
CA PHE A 17 9.22 16.06 3.31
C PHE A 17 10.16 15.91 4.52
N LEU A 18 10.78 14.75 4.73
CA LEU A 18 11.85 14.59 5.71
C LEU A 18 13.06 15.48 5.35
N LEU A 19 13.51 15.45 4.08
CA LEU A 19 14.62 16.30 3.62
C LEU A 19 14.29 17.78 3.73
N LEU A 20 13.07 18.20 3.40
CA LEU A 20 12.61 19.58 3.59
C LEU A 20 12.59 19.97 5.07
N ALA A 21 12.11 19.10 5.97
CA ALA A 21 12.14 19.33 7.40
C ALA A 21 13.58 19.50 7.92
N MET A 22 14.50 18.65 7.45
CA MET A 22 15.93 18.77 7.79
C MET A 22 16.55 20.06 7.25
N ALA A 23 16.14 20.51 6.05
CA ALA A 23 16.57 21.79 5.50
C ALA A 23 16.03 22.97 6.34
N VAL A 24 14.76 22.96 6.74
CA VAL A 24 14.19 23.98 7.64
C VAL A 24 14.97 24.04 8.95
N ALA A 25 15.27 22.90 9.58
CA ALA A 25 16.05 22.84 10.80
C ALA A 25 17.49 23.36 10.61
N ARG A 26 18.08 23.12 9.42
CA ARG A 26 19.45 23.58 9.08
C ARG A 26 19.52 25.12 8.93
N PHE A 27 18.53 25.72 8.27
CA PHE A 27 18.52 27.16 7.99
C PHE A 27 17.79 27.96 9.08
N TRP A 28 17.36 27.33 10.17
CA TRP A 28 16.73 28.03 11.29
C TRP A 28 17.67 29.05 11.90
N PRO A 29 17.22 30.29 12.18
CA PRO A 29 18.01 31.31 12.86
C PRO A 29 18.49 30.79 14.23
N ARG A 30 19.80 30.85 14.47
CA ARG A 30 20.43 30.35 15.70
C ARG A 30 21.71 31.11 16.01
N PRO A 31 22.15 31.10 17.28
CA PRO A 31 23.45 31.63 17.67
C PRO A 31 24.59 30.85 16.96
N PRO A 32 25.71 31.50 16.63
CA PRO A 32 26.86 30.85 15.97
C PRO A 32 27.44 29.65 16.73
N SER A 33 27.27 29.62 18.05
CA SER A 33 27.73 28.53 18.92
C SER A 33 26.89 27.25 18.82
N LEU A 34 25.65 27.29 18.21
CA LEU A 34 24.77 26.14 18.16
C LEU A 34 24.86 25.43 16.81
N SER A 35 25.30 24.19 16.83
CA SER A 35 25.33 23.33 15.64
C SER A 35 23.90 22.89 15.21
N TRP A 36 23.67 22.70 13.88
CA TRP A 36 22.46 22.15 13.32
C TRP A 36 22.38 20.60 13.45
N ARG A 37 23.53 19.94 13.65
CA ARG A 37 23.65 18.47 13.68
C ARG A 37 22.68 17.80 14.66
N PRO A 38 22.51 18.24 15.91
CA PRO A 38 21.59 17.59 16.85
C PRO A 38 20.11 17.71 16.44
N ALA A 39 19.69 18.77 15.74
CA ALA A 39 18.33 18.92 15.26
C ALA A 39 18.04 17.93 14.14
N ASN A 40 18.92 17.81 13.15
CA ASN A 40 18.75 16.88 12.03
C ASN A 40 18.85 15.41 12.47
N ALA A 41 19.77 15.09 13.39
CA ALA A 41 19.86 13.75 13.97
C ALA A 41 18.54 13.37 14.68
N LEU A 42 17.96 14.31 15.45
CA LEU A 42 16.70 14.08 16.14
C LEU A 42 15.53 13.88 15.16
N LEU A 43 15.44 14.64 14.06
CA LEU A 43 14.42 14.45 13.02
C LEU A 43 14.55 13.07 12.35
N LEU A 44 15.77 12.62 12.09
CA LEU A 44 16.01 11.28 11.54
C LEU A 44 15.62 10.19 12.55
N ASP A 45 16.01 10.33 13.81
CA ASP A 45 15.62 9.40 14.88
C ASP A 45 14.08 9.31 15.01
N MET A 46 13.40 10.48 14.99
CA MET A 46 11.92 10.53 15.02
C MET A 46 11.30 9.79 13.85
N PHE A 47 11.87 9.94 12.65
CA PHE A 47 11.38 9.24 11.46
C PHE A 47 11.59 7.74 11.56
N LEU A 48 12.78 7.28 11.93
CA LEU A 48 13.09 5.85 12.04
C LEU A 48 12.30 5.16 13.15
N LEU A 49 12.23 5.78 14.34
CA LEU A 49 11.42 5.25 15.45
C LEU A 49 9.92 5.33 15.15
N GLY A 50 9.50 6.36 14.41
CA GLY A 50 8.15 6.46 13.88
C GLY A 50 7.79 5.26 12.98
N LEU A 51 8.68 4.86 12.06
CA LEU A 51 8.47 3.68 11.20
C LEU A 51 8.37 2.38 12.03
N VAL A 52 9.23 2.22 13.03
CA VAL A 52 9.16 1.07 13.95
C VAL A 52 7.83 1.06 14.71
N GLY A 53 7.42 2.21 15.26
CA GLY A 53 6.14 2.36 15.95
C GLY A 53 4.92 2.11 15.06
N ALA A 54 4.98 2.58 13.80
CA ALA A 54 3.94 2.31 12.80
C ALA A 54 3.78 0.81 12.53
N ARG A 55 4.90 0.11 12.34
CA ARG A 55 4.90 -1.34 12.13
C ARG A 55 4.41 -2.09 13.36
N ALA A 56 4.92 -1.74 14.53
CA ALA A 56 4.54 -2.37 15.79
C ALA A 56 3.02 -2.25 16.06
N LEU A 57 2.46 -1.06 15.91
CA LEU A 57 1.03 -0.85 16.13
C LEU A 57 0.19 -1.59 15.07
N PHE A 58 0.61 -1.62 13.81
CA PHE A 58 -0.08 -2.39 12.77
C PHE A 58 -0.09 -3.88 13.09
N VAL A 59 1.05 -4.46 13.48
CA VAL A 59 1.16 -5.87 13.89
C VAL A 59 0.26 -6.16 15.10
N LEU A 60 0.27 -5.29 16.10
CA LEU A 60 -0.59 -5.45 17.30
C LEU A 60 -2.08 -5.44 16.94
N ARG A 61 -2.51 -4.53 16.07
CA ARG A 61 -3.92 -4.44 15.62
C ARG A 61 -4.37 -5.62 14.76
N ASN A 62 -3.45 -6.30 14.12
CA ASN A 62 -3.71 -7.46 13.26
C ASN A 62 -3.06 -8.73 13.80
N ALA A 63 -2.87 -8.83 15.12
CA ALA A 63 -2.11 -9.90 15.77
C ALA A 63 -2.61 -11.30 15.41
N ALA A 64 -3.93 -11.49 15.29
CA ALA A 64 -4.51 -12.78 14.92
C ALA A 64 -3.95 -13.33 13.60
N ALA A 65 -3.86 -12.46 12.56
CA ALA A 65 -3.33 -12.87 11.26
C ALA A 65 -1.81 -13.14 11.30
N TYR A 66 -1.07 -12.45 12.17
CA TYR A 66 0.37 -12.67 12.33
C TYR A 66 0.69 -13.90 13.19
N LEU A 67 -0.21 -14.31 14.09
CA LEU A 67 -0.05 -15.55 14.86
C LEU A 67 -0.13 -16.81 13.95
N GLU A 68 -0.92 -16.75 12.88
CA GLU A 68 -0.99 -17.84 11.88
C GLU A 68 0.29 -17.95 11.04
N SER A 69 1.04 -16.85 10.86
CA SER A 69 2.29 -16.80 10.10
C SER A 69 3.27 -15.79 10.69
N PRO A 70 4.01 -16.11 11.77
CA PRO A 70 4.85 -15.15 12.51
C PRO A 70 5.92 -14.47 11.65
N TRP A 71 6.49 -15.20 10.69
CA TRP A 71 7.52 -14.67 9.78
C TRP A 71 7.02 -13.57 8.85
N SER A 72 5.70 -13.46 8.66
CA SER A 72 5.10 -12.40 7.85
C SER A 72 5.26 -11.00 8.46
N VAL A 73 5.59 -10.90 9.76
CA VAL A 73 5.96 -9.64 10.42
C VAL A 73 7.15 -8.95 9.73
N LEU A 74 8.09 -9.73 9.18
CA LEU A 74 9.27 -9.22 8.49
C LEU A 74 9.00 -8.79 7.04
N ARG A 75 7.82 -9.10 6.48
CA ARG A 75 7.43 -8.70 5.12
C ARG A 75 6.96 -7.26 5.09
N ILE A 76 7.90 -6.33 4.93
CA ILE A 76 7.64 -4.88 4.92
C ILE A 76 6.83 -4.46 3.68
N GLY A 77 6.89 -5.25 2.59
CA GLY A 77 6.21 -4.97 1.31
C GLY A 77 4.68 -5.05 1.35
N ASP A 78 4.08 -5.54 2.44
CA ASP A 78 2.62 -5.62 2.60
C ASP A 78 1.94 -4.26 2.87
N GLY A 79 2.73 -3.18 2.99
CA GLY A 79 2.21 -1.84 3.27
C GLY A 79 1.65 -1.66 4.68
N GLY A 80 1.87 -2.62 5.57
CA GLY A 80 1.34 -2.64 6.92
C GLY A 80 2.04 -1.67 7.87
N PHE A 81 1.76 -0.38 7.73
CA PHE A 81 2.24 0.70 8.61
C PHE A 81 1.05 1.54 9.10
N ASP A 82 0.86 1.63 10.41
CA ASP A 82 -0.21 2.41 11.02
C ASP A 82 0.27 3.84 11.29
N PRO A 83 -0.38 4.87 10.69
CA PRO A 83 0.04 6.27 10.88
C PRO A 83 0.01 6.72 12.34
N LEU A 84 -0.96 6.23 13.14
CA LEU A 84 -1.03 6.58 14.56
C LEU A 84 0.20 6.08 15.32
N GLY A 85 0.64 4.85 15.04
CA GLY A 85 1.86 4.29 15.63
C GLY A 85 3.10 5.11 15.29
N PHE A 86 3.17 5.61 14.03
CA PHE A 86 4.24 6.51 13.61
C PHE A 86 4.28 7.79 14.46
N PHE A 87 3.17 8.51 14.54
CA PHE A 87 3.12 9.79 15.23
C PHE A 87 3.30 9.65 16.74
N VAL A 88 2.76 8.59 17.35
CA VAL A 88 2.93 8.33 18.79
C VAL A 88 4.39 8.04 19.12
N ALA A 89 5.06 7.17 18.39
CA ALA A 89 6.47 6.83 18.65
C ALA A 89 7.40 8.03 18.39
N ALA A 90 7.21 8.75 17.28
CA ALA A 90 7.97 9.94 16.94
C ALA A 90 7.79 11.05 17.99
N ALA A 91 6.56 11.30 18.44
CA ALA A 91 6.27 12.32 19.47
C ALA A 91 6.85 11.94 20.84
N ALA A 92 6.71 10.68 21.26
CA ALA A 92 7.30 10.20 22.52
C ALA A 92 8.82 10.39 22.55
N TRP A 93 9.49 10.01 21.46
CA TRP A 93 10.93 10.22 21.32
C TRP A 93 11.30 11.72 21.32
N ALA A 94 10.56 12.54 20.55
CA ALA A 94 10.78 13.97 20.50
C ALA A 94 10.64 14.61 21.90
N ILE A 95 9.57 14.31 22.62
CA ILE A 95 9.32 14.85 23.97
C ILE A 95 10.47 14.47 24.91
N TRP A 96 10.90 13.21 24.89
CA TRP A 96 12.00 12.76 25.76
C TRP A 96 13.33 13.45 25.42
N ARG A 97 13.69 13.55 24.15
CA ARG A 97 14.96 14.17 23.71
C ARG A 97 14.95 15.68 23.88
N LEU A 98 13.87 16.36 23.54
CA LEU A 98 13.77 17.82 23.67
C LEU A 98 13.77 18.30 25.12
N ARG A 99 13.42 17.44 26.09
CA ARG A 99 13.64 17.74 27.52
C ARG A 99 15.12 17.86 27.84
N LYS A 100 15.98 17.08 27.19
CA LYS A 100 17.43 17.05 27.42
C LYS A 100 18.19 18.10 26.61
N VAL A 101 17.66 18.53 25.44
CA VAL A 101 18.33 19.49 24.54
C VAL A 101 17.37 20.62 24.17
N PRO A 102 17.09 21.55 25.10
CA PRO A 102 16.10 22.61 24.90
C PRO A 102 16.44 23.57 23.75
N ALA A 103 17.73 23.76 23.45
CA ALA A 103 18.19 24.67 22.40
C ALA A 103 17.68 24.34 20.98
N VAL A 104 17.31 23.09 20.71
CA VAL A 104 16.83 22.65 19.38
C VAL A 104 15.29 22.50 19.31
N ARG A 105 14.54 22.88 20.35
CA ARG A 105 13.08 22.74 20.39
C ARG A 105 12.40 23.47 19.25
N GLY A 106 12.71 24.76 19.08
CA GLY A 106 12.10 25.59 18.03
C GLY A 106 12.27 24.99 16.62
N PRO A 107 13.51 24.78 16.15
CA PRO A 107 13.75 24.24 14.82
C PRO A 107 13.15 22.84 14.61
N VAL A 108 13.23 21.96 15.61
CA VAL A 108 12.68 20.59 15.47
C VAL A 108 11.16 20.59 15.42
N VAL A 109 10.49 21.34 16.28
CA VAL A 109 9.02 21.43 16.29
C VAL A 109 8.51 22.06 14.99
N ALA A 110 9.09 23.17 14.55
CA ALA A 110 8.71 23.82 13.29
C ALA A 110 8.94 22.88 12.08
N ALA A 111 10.12 22.26 12.02
CA ALA A 111 10.44 21.31 10.94
C ALA A 111 9.53 20.10 10.93
N ALA A 112 9.20 19.52 12.08
CA ALA A 112 8.30 18.39 12.21
C ALA A 112 6.87 18.75 11.79
N LEU A 113 6.35 19.90 12.19
CA LEU A 113 5.02 20.37 11.81
C LEU A 113 4.92 20.67 10.31
N LEU A 114 5.90 21.34 9.73
CA LEU A 114 5.94 21.62 8.29
C LEU A 114 6.10 20.34 7.46
N GLY A 115 7.00 19.45 7.89
CA GLY A 115 7.23 18.18 7.20
C GLY A 115 6.01 17.25 7.25
N SER A 116 5.44 17.02 8.44
CA SER A 116 4.27 16.16 8.60
C SER A 116 3.00 16.77 8.01
N GLY A 117 2.77 18.06 8.20
CA GLY A 117 1.63 18.78 7.62
C GLY A 117 1.69 18.80 6.10
N GLY A 118 2.84 19.10 5.52
CA GLY A 118 3.05 19.08 4.07
C GLY A 118 2.83 17.68 3.48
N TRP A 119 3.36 16.65 4.13
CA TRP A 119 3.14 15.26 3.71
C TRP A 119 1.66 14.85 3.77
N LEU A 120 0.96 15.18 4.85
CA LEU A 120 -0.48 14.90 5.00
C LEU A 120 -1.31 15.59 3.93
N LEU A 121 -1.06 16.87 3.65
CA LEU A 121 -1.77 17.63 2.61
C LEU A 121 -1.49 17.07 1.21
N ALA A 122 -0.22 16.82 0.90
CA ALA A 122 0.16 16.29 -0.40
C ALA A 122 -0.40 14.87 -0.63
N SER A 123 -0.29 13.98 0.37
CA SER A 123 -0.80 12.61 0.26
C SER A 123 -2.32 12.57 0.16
N SER A 124 -3.04 13.37 0.94
CA SER A 124 -4.51 13.47 0.88
C SER A 124 -4.99 14.03 -0.47
N GLY A 125 -4.35 15.10 -0.95
CA GLY A 125 -4.68 15.69 -2.26
C GLY A 125 -4.48 14.70 -3.40
N LEU A 126 -3.35 13.99 -3.40
CA LEU A 126 -3.09 12.97 -4.42
C LEU A 126 -4.07 11.81 -4.37
N GLN A 127 -4.41 11.32 -3.17
CA GLN A 127 -5.41 10.25 -3.02
C GLN A 127 -6.78 10.70 -3.55
N HIS A 128 -7.18 11.94 -3.28
CA HIS A 128 -8.43 12.50 -3.78
C HIS A 128 -8.47 12.57 -5.32
N VAL A 129 -7.41 13.08 -5.94
CA VAL A 129 -7.31 13.20 -7.40
C VAL A 129 -7.32 11.82 -8.07
N GLN A 130 -6.63 10.84 -7.49
CA GLN A 130 -6.58 9.48 -8.04
C GLN A 130 -7.90 8.73 -7.90
N ALA A 131 -8.55 8.83 -6.74
CA ALA A 131 -9.86 8.20 -6.50
C ALA A 131 -10.95 8.67 -7.48
N GLN A 132 -10.81 9.90 -8.02
CA GLN A 132 -11.76 10.45 -9.00
C GLN A 132 -11.46 10.04 -10.45
N ARG A 133 -10.22 9.67 -10.77
CA ARG A 133 -9.78 9.44 -12.16
C ARG A 133 -9.79 7.98 -12.59
N VAL A 134 -9.61 7.05 -11.66
CA VAL A 134 -9.50 5.62 -11.99
C VAL A 134 -10.78 4.90 -11.64
N GLN A 135 -11.40 4.30 -12.64
CA GLN A 135 -12.59 3.47 -12.53
C GLN A 135 -12.31 2.09 -13.12
N VAL A 136 -13.19 1.15 -12.82
CA VAL A 136 -13.15 -0.19 -13.46
C VAL A 136 -13.25 0.02 -14.98
N PRO A 137 -12.24 -0.45 -15.76
CA PRO A 137 -12.20 -0.18 -17.19
C PRO A 137 -13.31 -0.93 -17.95
N ALA A 138 -13.80 -0.35 -19.04
CA ALA A 138 -14.82 -0.94 -19.89
C ALA A 138 -14.22 -1.97 -20.87
N LEU A 139 -13.35 -2.86 -20.38
CA LEU A 139 -12.73 -3.93 -21.17
C LEU A 139 -13.59 -5.18 -21.12
N VAL A 140 -13.54 -5.94 -22.22
CA VAL A 140 -14.14 -7.28 -22.33
C VAL A 140 -12.99 -8.28 -22.31
N LEU A 141 -12.97 -9.13 -21.30
CA LEU A 141 -12.01 -10.20 -21.13
C LEU A 141 -12.71 -11.55 -21.37
N GLN A 142 -11.97 -12.63 -21.35
CA GLN A 142 -12.55 -13.99 -21.45
C GLN A 142 -12.41 -14.71 -20.11
N ASP A 143 -13.40 -15.49 -19.74
CA ASP A 143 -13.23 -16.46 -18.66
C ASP A 143 -12.51 -17.73 -19.16
N LEU A 144 -12.27 -18.68 -18.27
CA LEU A 144 -11.57 -19.92 -18.59
C LEU A 144 -12.34 -20.82 -19.59
N SER A 145 -13.63 -20.57 -19.81
CA SER A 145 -14.46 -21.26 -20.82
C SER A 145 -14.46 -20.55 -22.18
N GLY A 146 -13.81 -19.37 -22.27
CA GLY A 146 -13.82 -18.50 -23.44
C GLY A 146 -15.03 -17.56 -23.51
N ALA A 147 -15.91 -17.55 -22.51
CA ALA A 147 -17.05 -16.66 -22.49
C ALA A 147 -16.60 -15.20 -22.20
N PRO A 148 -17.19 -14.21 -22.92
CA PRO A 148 -16.82 -12.81 -22.75
C PRO A 148 -17.38 -12.26 -21.44
N VAL A 149 -16.54 -11.57 -20.66
CA VAL A 149 -16.89 -10.90 -19.41
C VAL A 149 -16.48 -9.44 -19.49
N ARG A 150 -17.44 -8.53 -19.38
CA ARG A 150 -17.17 -7.09 -19.33
C ARG A 150 -16.85 -6.69 -17.90
N LEU A 151 -15.65 -6.13 -17.66
CA LEU A 151 -15.23 -5.72 -16.32
C LEU A 151 -16.16 -4.67 -15.69
N ALA A 152 -16.71 -3.75 -16.50
CA ALA A 152 -17.65 -2.73 -16.03
C ALA A 152 -18.93 -3.31 -15.43
N ASP A 153 -19.37 -4.49 -15.88
CA ASP A 153 -20.60 -5.14 -15.40
C ASP A 153 -20.39 -5.81 -14.03
N LEU A 154 -19.13 -5.86 -13.54
CA LEU A 154 -18.80 -6.42 -12.24
C LEU A 154 -18.94 -5.40 -11.08
N GLN A 155 -19.34 -4.16 -11.38
CA GLN A 155 -19.64 -3.13 -10.40
C GLN A 155 -20.93 -3.42 -9.60
N GLY A 156 -21.27 -2.57 -8.65
CA GLY A 156 -22.46 -2.72 -7.79
C GLY A 156 -22.19 -3.36 -6.42
N GLN A 157 -21.04 -3.98 -6.27
CA GLN A 157 -20.47 -4.40 -4.97
C GLN A 157 -18.97 -4.08 -4.91
N PRO A 158 -18.35 -4.04 -3.72
CA PRO A 158 -16.91 -3.84 -3.63
C PRO A 158 -16.17 -4.89 -4.45
N LEU A 159 -15.16 -4.46 -5.22
CA LEU A 159 -14.42 -5.32 -6.14
C LEU A 159 -12.93 -5.31 -5.79
N VAL A 160 -12.35 -6.48 -5.64
CA VAL A 160 -10.91 -6.71 -5.58
C VAL A 160 -10.46 -7.29 -6.91
N LEU A 161 -9.67 -6.56 -7.67
CA LEU A 161 -9.14 -6.95 -8.96
C LEU A 161 -7.64 -7.17 -8.81
N ASN A 162 -7.20 -8.42 -8.96
CA ASN A 162 -5.80 -8.82 -8.85
C ASN A 162 -5.23 -9.09 -10.24
N LEU A 163 -4.16 -8.38 -10.60
CA LEU A 163 -3.40 -8.61 -11.83
C LEU A 163 -2.22 -9.53 -11.52
N TRP A 164 -2.14 -10.66 -12.21
CA TRP A 164 -1.19 -11.72 -11.90
C TRP A 164 -0.73 -12.51 -13.13
N ALA A 165 0.32 -13.31 -12.97
CA ALA A 165 0.76 -14.28 -13.96
C ALA A 165 1.31 -15.54 -13.26
N SER A 166 1.29 -16.69 -13.94
CA SER A 166 1.75 -17.98 -13.38
C SER A 166 3.27 -18.01 -13.11
N TRP A 167 4.03 -17.32 -13.93
CA TRP A 167 5.50 -17.20 -13.80
C TRP A 167 5.94 -16.21 -12.71
N CYS A 168 5.01 -15.44 -12.14
CA CYS A 168 5.29 -14.43 -11.13
C CYS A 168 5.35 -15.11 -9.73
N GLY A 169 6.54 -15.38 -9.22
CA GLY A 169 6.73 -16.04 -7.93
C GLY A 169 5.97 -15.40 -6.75
N PRO A 170 5.99 -14.07 -6.54
CA PRO A 170 5.18 -13.42 -5.52
C PRO A 170 3.67 -13.61 -5.73
N CYS A 171 3.19 -13.64 -6.99
CA CYS A 171 1.78 -13.90 -7.30
C CYS A 171 1.35 -15.30 -6.81
N VAL A 172 2.18 -16.31 -7.08
CA VAL A 172 1.93 -17.69 -6.62
C VAL A 172 1.80 -17.76 -5.11
N ARG A 173 2.69 -17.06 -4.38
CA ARG A 173 2.69 -17.09 -2.90
C ARG A 173 1.47 -16.41 -2.28
N GLU A 174 0.87 -15.41 -2.93
CA GLU A 174 -0.32 -14.72 -2.39
C GLU A 174 -1.65 -15.42 -2.72
N MET A 175 -1.70 -16.31 -3.72
CA MET A 175 -2.92 -17.00 -4.14
C MET A 175 -3.68 -17.72 -3.00
N PRO A 176 -3.03 -18.43 -2.07
CA PRO A 176 -3.71 -19.04 -0.94
C PRO A 176 -4.41 -18.00 -0.04
N VAL A 177 -3.78 -16.84 0.17
CA VAL A 177 -4.32 -15.74 0.99
C VAL A 177 -5.57 -15.14 0.31
N LEU A 178 -5.49 -14.87 -0.99
CA LEU A 178 -6.58 -14.33 -1.79
C LEU A 178 -7.76 -15.33 -1.88
N SER A 179 -7.47 -16.61 -2.12
CA SER A 179 -8.48 -17.66 -2.17
C SER A 179 -9.21 -17.84 -0.82
N ALA A 180 -8.48 -17.79 0.28
CA ALA A 180 -9.07 -17.84 1.62
C ALA A 180 -9.95 -16.61 1.91
N ALA A 181 -9.52 -15.41 1.50
CA ALA A 181 -10.30 -14.19 1.63
C ALA A 181 -11.55 -14.20 0.77
N GLN A 182 -11.47 -14.67 -0.48
CA GLN A 182 -12.63 -14.82 -1.37
C GLN A 182 -13.74 -15.66 -0.73
N ARG A 183 -13.38 -16.78 -0.07
CA ARG A 183 -14.36 -17.63 0.64
C ARG A 183 -14.97 -16.95 1.87
N ARG A 184 -14.21 -16.13 2.59
CA ARG A 184 -14.67 -15.47 3.83
C ARG A 184 -15.50 -14.22 3.59
N HIS A 185 -15.26 -13.52 2.49
CA HIS A 185 -15.87 -12.21 2.20
C HIS A 185 -16.84 -12.25 1.02
N GLY A 186 -17.93 -13.03 1.13
CA GLY A 186 -18.92 -13.19 0.05
C GLY A 186 -19.60 -11.89 -0.44
N GLN A 187 -19.53 -10.80 0.34
CA GLN A 187 -20.02 -9.48 -0.04
C GLN A 187 -19.02 -8.67 -0.89
N VAL A 188 -17.80 -9.17 -1.08
CA VAL A 188 -16.75 -8.56 -1.90
C VAL A 188 -16.53 -9.46 -3.11
N ARG A 189 -16.55 -8.89 -4.29
CA ARG A 189 -16.23 -9.63 -5.52
C ARG A 189 -14.71 -9.67 -5.69
N PHE A 190 -14.17 -10.87 -5.88
CA PHE A 190 -12.77 -11.06 -6.25
C PHE A 190 -12.69 -11.47 -7.71
N VAL A 191 -11.81 -10.80 -8.45
CA VAL A 191 -11.53 -11.08 -9.86
C VAL A 191 -10.02 -11.15 -10.05
N PHE A 192 -9.58 -12.23 -10.69
CA PHE A 192 -8.16 -12.51 -10.91
C PHE A 192 -7.89 -12.44 -12.40
N VAL A 193 -7.28 -11.35 -12.85
CA VAL A 193 -7.01 -11.12 -14.27
C VAL A 193 -5.59 -11.57 -14.58
N ASN A 194 -5.49 -12.69 -15.26
CA ASN A 194 -4.20 -13.20 -15.73
C ASN A 194 -3.72 -12.37 -16.91
N GLN A 195 -2.46 -12.02 -16.88
CA GLN A 195 -1.84 -11.10 -17.84
C GLN A 195 -0.88 -11.85 -18.77
N GLY A 196 -1.20 -11.86 -20.06
CA GLY A 196 -0.29 -12.30 -21.13
C GLY A 196 -0.21 -13.81 -21.34
N GLU A 197 -1.06 -14.63 -20.71
CA GLU A 197 -1.01 -16.09 -20.83
C GLU A 197 -2.29 -16.64 -21.44
N ASP A 198 -2.19 -17.83 -22.04
CA ASP A 198 -3.32 -18.55 -22.61
C ASP A 198 -4.12 -19.36 -21.58
N ALA A 199 -5.29 -19.84 -21.97
CA ALA A 199 -6.20 -20.58 -21.10
C ALA A 199 -5.59 -21.90 -20.59
N GLU A 200 -4.83 -22.61 -21.41
CA GLU A 200 -4.25 -23.91 -21.06
C GLU A 200 -3.20 -23.75 -19.95
N THR A 201 -2.29 -22.78 -20.11
CA THR A 201 -1.28 -22.44 -19.12
C THR A 201 -1.93 -22.07 -17.78
N VAL A 202 -2.94 -21.19 -17.83
CA VAL A 202 -3.63 -20.73 -16.61
C VAL A 202 -4.41 -21.85 -15.94
N GLN A 203 -5.13 -22.68 -16.69
CA GLN A 203 -5.88 -23.82 -16.14
C GLN A 203 -4.94 -24.85 -15.48
N HIS A 204 -3.82 -25.17 -16.12
CA HIS A 204 -2.83 -26.09 -15.58
C HIS A 204 -2.25 -25.53 -14.25
N PHE A 205 -1.91 -24.25 -14.22
CA PHE A 205 -1.44 -23.60 -13.01
C PHE A 205 -2.49 -23.66 -11.87
N LEU A 206 -3.73 -23.32 -12.16
CA LEU A 206 -4.80 -23.30 -11.16
C LEU A 206 -5.07 -24.69 -10.56
N GLN A 207 -5.06 -25.74 -11.37
CA GLN A 207 -5.22 -27.13 -10.90
C GLN A 207 -4.17 -27.51 -9.86
N GLN A 208 -2.94 -27.03 -10.03
CA GLN A 208 -1.84 -27.37 -9.13
C GLN A 208 -1.74 -26.46 -7.89
N HIS A 209 -2.03 -25.17 -8.02
CA HIS A 209 -1.69 -24.19 -7.00
C HIS A 209 -2.90 -23.51 -6.35
N ALA A 210 -4.04 -23.42 -7.05
CA ALA A 210 -5.21 -22.70 -6.56
C ALA A 210 -6.54 -23.27 -7.09
N PRO A 211 -6.84 -24.57 -6.90
CA PRO A 211 -8.00 -25.22 -7.53
C PRO A 211 -9.36 -24.67 -7.07
N ALA A 212 -9.42 -23.99 -5.94
CA ALA A 212 -10.63 -23.39 -5.39
C ALA A 212 -10.83 -21.92 -5.78
N LEU A 213 -9.92 -21.33 -6.57
CA LEU A 213 -10.01 -19.93 -6.97
C LEU A 213 -11.10 -19.73 -8.02
N GLN A 214 -11.96 -18.73 -7.83
CA GLN A 214 -13.04 -18.41 -8.75
C GLN A 214 -12.88 -16.99 -9.30
N GLY A 215 -13.53 -16.70 -10.44
CA GLY A 215 -13.48 -15.36 -11.03
C GLY A 215 -12.15 -15.06 -11.72
N VAL A 216 -11.54 -16.09 -12.33
CA VAL A 216 -10.33 -15.93 -13.14
C VAL A 216 -10.72 -15.51 -14.55
N LEU A 217 -10.08 -14.43 -15.03
CA LEU A 217 -10.23 -13.90 -16.38
C LEU A 217 -8.88 -13.87 -17.09
N LEU A 218 -8.92 -14.00 -18.41
CA LEU A 218 -7.77 -14.01 -19.29
C LEU A 218 -7.65 -12.68 -20.02
N ASP A 219 -6.49 -12.08 -19.95
CA ASP A 219 -6.12 -10.83 -20.61
C ASP A 219 -4.78 -11.03 -21.37
N ALA A 220 -4.84 -11.80 -22.47
CA ALA A 220 -3.68 -12.12 -23.26
C ALA A 220 -2.89 -10.88 -23.76
N PRO A 221 -3.54 -9.77 -24.19
CA PRO A 221 -2.81 -8.55 -24.56
C PRO A 221 -2.35 -7.70 -23.35
N SER A 222 -2.65 -8.08 -22.11
CA SER A 222 -2.36 -7.29 -20.89
C SER A 222 -2.98 -5.90 -20.89
N ALA A 223 -4.10 -5.73 -21.59
CA ALA A 223 -4.77 -4.44 -21.77
C ALA A 223 -5.31 -3.85 -20.45
N THR A 224 -5.62 -4.70 -19.47
CA THR A 224 -6.10 -4.25 -18.15
C THR A 224 -5.00 -3.53 -17.39
N GLY A 225 -3.77 -4.04 -17.43
CA GLY A 225 -2.61 -3.39 -16.83
C GLY A 225 -2.40 -2.00 -17.42
N ASP A 226 -2.41 -1.89 -18.75
CA ASP A 226 -2.25 -0.63 -19.48
C ASP A 226 -3.37 0.36 -19.15
N ALA A 227 -4.63 -0.07 -19.19
CA ALA A 227 -5.79 0.79 -18.89
C ALA A 227 -5.80 1.33 -17.47
N LEU A 228 -5.23 0.58 -16.51
CA LEU A 228 -5.14 0.96 -15.10
C LEU A 228 -3.80 1.63 -14.73
N GLY A 229 -2.85 1.73 -15.68
CA GLY A 229 -1.53 2.27 -15.47
C GLY A 229 -0.66 1.42 -14.53
N VAL A 230 -0.83 0.09 -14.59
CA VAL A 230 -0.14 -0.90 -13.75
C VAL A 230 0.84 -1.70 -14.60
N GLN A 231 2.12 -1.67 -14.23
CA GLN A 231 3.21 -2.31 -14.98
C GLN A 231 3.96 -3.38 -14.18
N ALA A 232 3.50 -3.71 -12.97
CA ALA A 232 4.17 -4.68 -12.10
C ALA A 232 3.19 -5.69 -11.53
N TYR A 233 3.63 -6.93 -11.33
CA TYR A 233 2.85 -8.01 -10.75
C TYR A 233 3.51 -8.58 -9.48
N PRO A 234 2.69 -8.99 -8.49
CA PRO A 234 1.25 -8.82 -8.42
C PRO A 234 0.84 -7.39 -8.15
N SER A 235 -0.34 -7.01 -8.63
CA SER A 235 -0.98 -5.73 -8.32
C SER A 235 -2.44 -5.96 -7.99
N THR A 236 -2.88 -5.47 -6.84
CA THR A 236 -4.26 -5.62 -6.39
C THR A 236 -4.94 -4.27 -6.26
N LEU A 237 -6.03 -4.10 -7.00
CA LEU A 237 -6.83 -2.89 -7.03
C LEU A 237 -8.13 -3.11 -6.26
N PHE A 238 -8.44 -2.17 -5.39
CA PHE A 238 -9.61 -2.20 -4.52
C PHE A 238 -10.60 -1.13 -4.99
N PHE A 239 -11.73 -1.54 -5.54
CA PHE A 239 -12.76 -0.64 -6.05
C PHE A 239 -13.96 -0.62 -5.11
N ALA A 240 -14.53 0.57 -4.91
CA ALA A 240 -15.80 0.73 -4.21
C ALA A 240 -16.97 0.26 -5.09
N ARG A 241 -18.18 0.19 -4.51
CA ARG A 241 -19.42 -0.22 -5.20
C ARG A 241 -19.74 0.61 -6.45
N ASP A 242 -19.33 1.88 -6.44
CA ASP A 242 -19.50 2.83 -7.55
C ASP A 242 -18.45 2.69 -8.66
N GLY A 243 -17.59 1.65 -8.56
CA GLY A 243 -16.53 1.37 -9.53
C GLY A 243 -15.31 2.28 -9.42
N ARG A 244 -15.24 3.19 -8.43
CA ARG A 244 -14.08 4.07 -8.22
C ARG A 244 -12.97 3.34 -7.46
N LEU A 245 -11.74 3.55 -7.89
CA LEU A 245 -10.57 3.02 -7.20
C LEU A 245 -10.44 3.66 -5.81
N ARG A 246 -10.36 2.83 -4.78
CA ARG A 246 -10.06 3.25 -3.40
C ARG A 246 -8.59 3.10 -3.09
N GLU A 247 -8.01 1.99 -3.50
CA GLU A 247 -6.62 1.70 -3.20
C GLU A 247 -5.99 0.81 -4.29
N LEU A 248 -4.72 1.00 -4.57
CA LEU A 248 -3.87 0.12 -5.35
C LEU A 248 -2.74 -0.38 -4.44
N HIS A 249 -2.58 -1.69 -4.35
CA HIS A 249 -1.45 -2.32 -3.71
C HIS A 249 -0.53 -2.95 -4.78
N LEU A 250 0.75 -2.60 -4.70
CA LEU A 250 1.80 -3.18 -5.55
C LEU A 250 2.60 -4.18 -4.72
N GLY A 251 2.78 -5.39 -5.24
CA GLY A 251 3.51 -6.46 -4.59
C GLY A 251 2.63 -7.45 -3.83
N GLU A 252 3.28 -8.42 -3.19
CA GLU A 252 2.66 -9.55 -2.50
C GLU A 252 1.82 -9.08 -1.29
N LEU A 253 0.57 -9.49 -1.21
CA LEU A 253 -0.33 -9.24 -0.09
C LEU A 253 -0.18 -10.30 1.01
N THR A 254 -0.03 -9.85 2.25
CA THR A 254 -0.20 -10.70 3.43
C THR A 254 -1.67 -10.77 3.84
N ALA A 255 -2.04 -11.81 4.61
CA ALA A 255 -3.41 -11.93 5.14
C ALA A 255 -3.82 -10.68 5.96
N ALA A 256 -2.90 -10.17 6.80
CA ALA A 256 -3.14 -8.97 7.60
C ALA A 256 -3.33 -7.72 6.73
N GLY A 257 -2.49 -7.53 5.70
CA GLY A 257 -2.59 -6.42 4.76
C GLY A 257 -3.90 -6.45 3.99
N LEU A 258 -4.28 -7.63 3.48
CA LEU A 258 -5.54 -7.81 2.75
C LEU A 258 -6.77 -7.52 3.63
N GLU A 259 -6.82 -8.07 4.84
CA GLU A 259 -7.93 -7.83 5.78
C GLU A 259 -8.05 -6.34 6.17
N HIS A 260 -6.92 -5.65 6.34
CA HIS A 260 -6.92 -4.21 6.59
C HIS A 260 -7.56 -3.43 5.44
N LYS A 261 -7.18 -3.75 4.18
CA LYS A 261 -7.69 -3.08 2.97
C LYS A 261 -9.17 -3.39 2.72
N LEU A 262 -9.60 -4.62 2.96
CA LEU A 262 -11.02 -5.02 2.84
C LEU A 262 -11.93 -4.29 3.83
N ARG A 263 -11.45 -3.96 5.03
CA ARG A 263 -12.21 -3.12 5.98
C ARG A 263 -12.47 -1.72 5.43
N GLY A 264 -11.56 -1.16 4.66
CA GLY A 264 -11.71 0.15 4.00
C GLY A 264 -12.68 0.19 2.82
N LEU A 265 -13.15 -0.98 2.33
CA LEU A 265 -14.11 -1.09 1.24
C LEU A 265 -15.59 -1.14 1.70
N ARG A 266 -15.83 -1.33 3.00
CA ARG A 266 -17.18 -1.46 3.57
C ARG A 266 -17.87 -0.13 3.77
#